data_cdd9e42747dda91a8a49f04961359d96
#
_entry.id   cdd9e42747dda91a8a49f04961359d96
#
_cell.length_a   1.000
_cell.length_b   1.000
_cell.length_c   1.000
_cell.angle_alpha   90.00
_cell.angle_beta   90.00
_cell.angle_gamma   90.00
#
_symmetry.space_group_name_H-M   'P 1'
#
loop_
_entity.id
_entity.type
_entity.pdbx_description
1 polymer ?
#
loop_
_entity_poly.entity_id
_entity_poly.type
_entity_poly.pdbx_seq_one_letter_code
_entity_poly.pdbx_strand_id
1 'polypeptide(L)'
;MEPPLPLAGLNILVVDDDDDSCFYITTVLEADGATIMAVESAAVALKVLPELQPDVLICDIAMPDEDGYTLIRKIRALKPDIYGKLPAIALTAYGDSEYRSCALEAGFQTHVAKPVDPGELVAIVADLVAFYKN
;
A
#
# COMPACT_ATOMS: atom_id res chain seq x y z
N MET A 1 -23.63 -0.75 -21.43
CA MET A 1 -23.09 -1.04 -20.09
C MET A 1 -21.60 -0.78 -20.10
N GLU A 2 -21.15 0.06 -19.20
CA GLU A 2 -19.74 0.35 -19.08
C GLU A 2 -19.04 -0.74 -18.25
N PRO A 3 -17.79 -1.09 -18.57
CA PRO A 3 -17.05 -2.02 -17.74
C PRO A 3 -16.77 -1.42 -16.36
N PRO A 4 -16.63 -2.24 -15.33
CA PRO A 4 -16.29 -1.73 -14.01
C PRO A 4 -14.92 -1.06 -14.02
N LEU A 5 -14.73 -0.09 -13.12
CA LEU A 5 -13.43 0.55 -12.96
C LEU A 5 -12.40 -0.47 -12.47
N PRO A 6 -11.11 -0.29 -12.82
CA PRO A 6 -10.07 -1.27 -12.51
C PRO A 6 -9.97 -1.68 -11.04
N LEU A 7 -10.25 -0.74 -10.13
CA LEU A 7 -10.10 -0.99 -8.69
C LEU A 7 -11.44 -1.02 -7.95
N ALA A 8 -12.55 -1.18 -8.69
CA ALA A 8 -13.87 -1.19 -8.07
C ALA A 8 -13.98 -2.28 -7.01
N GLY A 9 -14.52 -1.93 -5.84
CA GLY A 9 -14.74 -2.85 -4.75
C GLY A 9 -13.52 -3.11 -3.86
N LEU A 10 -12.36 -2.53 -4.16
CA LEU A 10 -11.18 -2.71 -3.34
C LEU A 10 -11.12 -1.72 -2.19
N ASN A 11 -10.77 -2.21 -1.02
CA ASN A 11 -10.45 -1.38 0.14
C ASN A 11 -8.94 -1.32 0.27
N ILE A 12 -8.38 -0.11 0.23
CA ILE A 12 -6.93 0.10 0.26
C ILE A 12 -6.56 0.96 1.46
N LEU A 13 -5.58 0.51 2.23
CA LEU A 13 -5.00 1.29 3.32
C LEU A 13 -3.74 1.96 2.80
N VAL A 14 -3.71 3.30 2.86
CA VAL A 14 -2.54 4.09 2.47
C VAL A 14 -1.91 4.69 3.71
N VAL A 15 -0.62 4.44 3.90
CA VAL A 15 0.14 4.93 5.05
C VAL A 15 1.24 5.85 4.53
N ASP A 16 1.12 7.15 4.80
CA ASP A 16 2.10 8.14 4.34
C ASP A 16 1.97 9.37 5.24
N ASP A 17 3.07 9.81 5.80
CA ASP A 17 3.09 10.98 6.70
C ASP A 17 3.06 12.31 5.96
N ASP A 18 3.25 12.30 4.65
CA ASP A 18 3.19 13.52 3.82
C ASP A 18 1.75 13.69 3.31
N ASP A 19 1.09 14.76 3.76
CA ASP A 19 -0.30 15.04 3.41
C ASP A 19 -0.51 15.17 1.90
N ASP A 20 0.39 15.82 1.19
CA ASP A 20 0.28 16.01 -0.26
C ASP A 20 0.40 14.70 -1.01
N SER A 21 1.33 13.86 -0.61
CA SER A 21 1.53 12.54 -1.19
C SER A 21 0.29 11.67 -0.95
N CYS A 22 -0.19 11.68 0.28
CA CYS A 22 -1.37 10.91 0.69
C CYS A 22 -2.61 11.33 -0.11
N PHE A 23 -2.81 12.63 -0.24
CA PHE A 23 -3.94 13.18 -1.02
C PHE A 23 -3.84 12.78 -2.49
N TYR A 24 -2.65 12.89 -3.07
CA TYR A 24 -2.43 12.53 -4.47
C TYR A 24 -2.74 11.04 -4.73
N ILE A 25 -2.18 10.17 -3.91
CA ILE A 25 -2.37 8.73 -4.06
C ILE A 25 -3.85 8.36 -3.87
N THR A 26 -4.49 8.93 -2.86
CA THR A 26 -5.91 8.71 -2.59
C THR A 26 -6.76 9.12 -3.79
N THR A 27 -6.50 10.31 -4.34
CA THR A 27 -7.23 10.83 -5.48
C THR A 27 -7.09 9.91 -6.70
N VAL A 28 -5.88 9.45 -6.98
CA VAL A 28 -5.60 8.56 -8.11
C VAL A 28 -6.39 7.25 -7.97
N LEU A 29 -6.33 6.64 -6.79
CA LEU A 29 -6.93 5.33 -6.60
C LEU A 29 -8.46 5.41 -6.53
N GLU A 30 -9.00 6.45 -5.90
CA GLU A 30 -10.45 6.63 -5.84
C GLU A 30 -11.05 6.87 -7.23
N ALA A 31 -10.33 7.55 -8.11
CA ALA A 31 -10.79 7.78 -9.48
C ALA A 31 -10.97 6.48 -10.24
N ASP A 32 -10.25 5.43 -9.86
CA ASP A 32 -10.38 4.11 -10.49
C ASP A 32 -11.22 3.13 -9.68
N GLY A 33 -11.97 3.62 -8.72
CA GLY A 33 -13.03 2.86 -8.06
C GLY A 33 -12.73 2.33 -6.67
N ALA A 34 -11.51 2.53 -6.16
CA ALA A 34 -11.13 2.03 -4.83
C ALA A 34 -11.72 2.88 -3.71
N THR A 35 -11.94 2.25 -2.57
CA THR A 35 -12.25 2.94 -1.31
C THR A 35 -10.97 3.03 -0.51
N ILE A 36 -10.59 4.24 -0.10
CA ILE A 36 -9.30 4.50 0.53
C ILE A 36 -9.47 4.92 1.99
N MET A 37 -8.68 4.29 2.85
CA MET A 37 -8.44 4.78 4.21
C MET A 37 -6.99 5.27 4.20
N ALA A 38 -6.77 6.55 4.44
CA ALA A 38 -5.44 7.13 4.49
C ALA A 38 -5.09 7.47 5.94
N VAL A 39 -3.93 7.02 6.38
CA VAL A 39 -3.43 7.29 7.72
C VAL A 39 -2.01 7.81 7.65
N GLU A 40 -1.57 8.54 8.65
CA GLU A 40 -0.30 9.27 8.61
C GLU A 40 0.83 8.63 9.42
N SER A 41 0.59 7.47 10.04
CA SER A 41 1.62 6.82 10.83
C SER A 41 1.43 5.32 10.89
N ALA A 42 2.51 4.61 11.19
CA ALA A 42 2.49 3.17 11.40
C ALA A 42 1.58 2.78 12.56
N ALA A 43 1.61 3.56 13.65
CA ALA A 43 0.79 3.28 14.83
C ALA A 43 -0.70 3.31 14.50
N VAL A 44 -1.14 4.32 13.75
CA VAL A 44 -2.53 4.42 13.35
C VAL A 44 -2.90 3.31 12.38
N ALA A 45 -1.99 2.94 11.48
CA ALA A 45 -2.21 1.84 10.54
C ALA A 45 -2.50 0.53 11.28
N LEU A 46 -1.69 0.21 12.28
CA LEU A 46 -1.88 -1.01 13.07
C LEU A 46 -3.22 -1.00 13.81
N LYS A 47 -3.63 0.18 14.27
CA LYS A 47 -4.87 0.33 15.01
C LYS A 47 -6.11 0.11 14.14
N VAL A 48 -6.11 0.60 12.90
CA VAL A 48 -7.27 0.50 12.02
C VAL A 48 -7.32 -0.80 11.23
N LEU A 49 -6.21 -1.50 11.13
CA LEU A 49 -6.07 -2.68 10.29
C LEU A 49 -7.14 -3.76 10.55
N PRO A 50 -7.41 -4.17 11.79
CA PRO A 50 -8.39 -5.23 12.03
C PRO A 50 -9.81 -4.88 11.60
N GLU A 51 -10.21 -3.63 11.76
CA GLU A 51 -11.56 -3.19 11.40
C GLU A 51 -11.69 -2.98 9.90
N LEU A 52 -10.64 -2.44 9.28
CA LEU A 52 -10.68 -2.11 7.86
C LEU A 52 -10.60 -3.35 6.98
N GLN A 53 -9.77 -4.31 7.34
CA GLN A 53 -9.50 -5.51 6.55
C GLN A 53 -9.20 -5.16 5.09
N PRO A 54 -8.12 -4.41 4.84
CA PRO A 54 -7.85 -3.94 3.48
C PRO A 54 -7.46 -5.07 2.53
N ASP A 55 -7.73 -4.84 1.25
CA ASP A 55 -7.32 -5.75 0.19
C ASP A 55 -5.87 -5.51 -0.21
N VAL A 56 -5.39 -4.28 -0.04
CA VAL A 56 -4.03 -3.87 -0.39
C VAL A 56 -3.55 -2.83 0.62
N LEU A 57 -2.27 -2.91 0.96
CA LEU A 57 -1.57 -1.89 1.76
C LEU A 57 -0.60 -1.14 0.85
N ILE A 58 -0.62 0.18 0.92
CA ILE A 58 0.39 1.02 0.27
C ILE A 58 1.03 1.85 1.37
N CYS A 59 2.34 1.73 1.53
CA CYS A 59 3.03 2.30 2.67
C CYS A 59 4.32 3.01 2.28
N ASP A 60 4.45 4.26 2.70
CA ASP A 60 5.70 5.00 2.58
C ASP A 60 6.76 4.37 3.50
N ILE A 61 7.96 4.22 2.99
CA ILE A 61 9.06 3.65 3.76
C ILE A 61 9.63 4.69 4.73
N ALA A 62 9.87 5.90 4.25
CA ALA A 62 10.54 6.94 5.03
C ALA A 62 9.56 7.76 5.85
N MET A 63 9.19 7.25 7.02
CA MET A 63 8.31 7.94 7.96
C MET A 63 9.04 8.18 9.27
N PRO A 64 8.71 9.26 10.00
CA PRO A 64 9.27 9.47 11.33
C PRO A 64 8.76 8.41 12.31
N ASP A 65 9.44 8.23 13.40
CA ASP A 65 9.14 7.32 14.49
C ASP A 65 9.28 5.85 14.08
N GLU A 66 8.41 5.35 13.22
CA GLU A 66 8.46 3.96 12.78
C GLU A 66 8.33 3.89 11.27
N ASP A 67 9.34 3.33 10.60
CA ASP A 67 9.36 3.27 9.15
C ASP A 67 8.47 2.15 8.58
N GLY A 68 8.33 2.16 7.25
CA GLY A 68 7.50 1.19 6.56
C GLY A 68 8.00 -0.24 6.67
N TYR A 69 9.30 -0.43 6.75
CA TYR A 69 9.87 -1.79 6.92
C TYR A 69 9.43 -2.40 8.24
N THR A 70 9.52 -1.62 9.31
CA THR A 70 9.10 -2.06 10.64
C THR A 70 7.62 -2.36 10.66
N LEU A 71 6.81 -1.50 10.04
CA LEU A 71 5.36 -1.68 9.98
C LEU A 71 4.99 -2.99 9.28
N ILE A 72 5.56 -3.27 8.09
CA ILE A 72 5.18 -4.48 7.36
C ILE A 72 5.59 -5.74 8.13
N ARG A 73 6.73 -5.73 8.80
CA ARG A 73 7.15 -6.87 9.63
C ARG A 73 6.14 -7.13 10.74
N LYS A 74 5.67 -6.07 11.41
CA LYS A 74 4.66 -6.20 12.46
C LYS A 74 3.34 -6.73 11.92
N ILE A 75 2.91 -6.23 10.77
CA ILE A 75 1.66 -6.67 10.15
C ILE A 75 1.73 -8.16 9.82
N ARG A 76 2.81 -8.61 9.20
CA ARG A 76 2.96 -10.01 8.81
C ARG A 76 2.95 -10.94 10.04
N ALA A 77 3.47 -10.47 11.16
CA ALA A 77 3.56 -11.26 12.39
C ALA A 77 2.29 -11.24 13.23
N LEU A 78 1.40 -10.26 13.05
CA LEU A 78 0.18 -10.12 13.86
C LEU A 78 -0.73 -11.33 13.75
N LYS A 79 -1.10 -11.69 12.54
CA LYS A 79 -1.93 -12.86 12.24
C LYS A 79 -1.44 -13.41 10.91
N PRO A 80 -0.43 -14.28 10.95
CA PRO A 80 0.18 -14.80 9.71
C PRO A 80 -0.82 -15.42 8.74
N ASP A 81 -1.87 -16.04 9.24
CA ASP A 81 -2.91 -16.66 8.41
C ASP A 81 -3.67 -15.63 7.59
N ILE A 82 -3.83 -14.42 8.13
CA ILE A 82 -4.64 -13.37 7.52
C ILE A 82 -3.75 -12.36 6.80
N TYR A 83 -2.70 -11.88 7.48
CA TYR A 83 -1.87 -10.79 6.98
C TYR A 83 -0.54 -11.24 6.37
N GLY A 84 -0.21 -12.53 6.47
CA GLY A 84 1.04 -13.04 5.92
C GLY A 84 1.17 -12.85 4.42
N LYS A 85 0.03 -12.80 3.71
CA LYS A 85 -0.01 -12.64 2.25
C LYS A 85 -0.77 -11.40 1.81
N LEU A 86 -1.05 -10.47 2.74
CA LEU A 86 -1.71 -9.23 2.36
C LEU A 86 -0.89 -8.51 1.28
N PRO A 87 -1.47 -8.22 0.11
CA PRO A 87 -0.74 -7.48 -0.92
C PRO A 87 -0.27 -6.13 -0.37
N ALA A 88 1.01 -5.86 -0.46
CA ALA A 88 1.61 -4.65 0.10
C ALA A 88 2.62 -4.04 -0.86
N ILE A 89 2.50 -2.74 -1.06
CA ILE A 89 3.33 -1.96 -1.97
C ILE A 89 4.09 -0.92 -1.15
N ALA A 90 5.42 -0.88 -1.31
CA ALA A 90 6.25 0.12 -0.67
C ALA A 90 6.40 1.34 -1.58
N LEU A 91 6.30 2.53 -0.98
CA LEU A 91 6.61 3.78 -1.69
C LEU A 91 8.04 4.17 -1.32
N THR A 92 8.92 4.24 -2.31
CA THR A 92 10.34 4.43 -2.08
C THR A 92 10.87 5.71 -2.72
N ALA A 93 12.03 6.17 -2.26
CA ALA A 93 12.69 7.30 -2.87
C ALA A 93 13.14 6.95 -4.29
N TYR A 94 13.09 7.94 -5.15
CA TYR A 94 13.44 7.77 -6.56
C TYR A 94 14.89 7.30 -6.73
N GLY A 95 15.04 6.27 -7.56
CA GLY A 95 16.35 5.86 -8.07
C GLY A 95 17.22 5.02 -7.14
N ASP A 96 16.69 4.56 -6.02
CA ASP A 96 17.49 3.81 -5.05
C ASP A 96 17.17 2.32 -5.08
N SER A 97 18.11 1.52 -5.62
CA SER A 97 17.94 0.07 -5.70
C SER A 97 18.03 -0.63 -4.34
N GLU A 98 18.68 0.01 -3.34
CA GLU A 98 18.73 -0.53 -1.99
C GLU A 98 17.35 -0.58 -1.35
N TYR A 99 16.54 0.46 -1.57
CA TYR A 99 15.17 0.49 -1.05
C TYR A 99 14.34 -0.66 -1.60
N ARG A 100 14.56 -1.02 -2.85
CA ARG A 100 13.86 -2.15 -3.46
C ARG A 100 14.17 -3.46 -2.74
N SER A 101 15.45 -3.74 -2.55
CA SER A 101 15.87 -4.98 -1.89
C SER A 101 15.38 -5.03 -0.45
N CYS A 102 15.51 -3.93 0.29
CA CYS A 102 15.05 -3.85 1.67
C CYS A 102 13.53 -4.04 1.78
N ALA A 103 12.77 -3.47 0.85
CA ALA A 103 11.32 -3.59 0.85
C ALA A 103 10.90 -5.05 0.67
N LEU A 104 11.50 -5.74 -0.29
CA LEU A 104 11.19 -7.14 -0.54
C LEU A 104 11.56 -8.02 0.66
N GLU A 105 12.73 -7.81 1.25
CA GLU A 105 13.18 -8.56 2.42
C GLU A 105 12.28 -8.31 3.63
N ALA A 106 11.78 -7.08 3.79
CA ALA A 106 10.92 -6.75 4.92
C ALA A 106 9.54 -7.39 4.81
N GLY A 107 9.06 -7.66 3.60
CA GLY A 107 7.77 -8.31 3.40
C GLY A 107 6.82 -7.66 2.40
N PHE A 108 7.25 -6.61 1.71
CA PHE A 108 6.46 -6.04 0.62
C PHE A 108 6.60 -6.91 -0.64
N GLN A 109 5.54 -7.01 -1.42
CA GLN A 109 5.61 -7.76 -2.67
C GLN A 109 6.24 -6.95 -3.79
N THR A 110 6.07 -5.62 -3.75
CA THR A 110 6.65 -4.75 -4.77
C THR A 110 6.86 -3.35 -4.21
N HIS A 111 7.41 -2.49 -5.03
CA HIS A 111 7.64 -1.09 -4.66
C HIS A 111 7.29 -0.18 -5.83
N VAL A 112 7.00 1.08 -5.51
CA VAL A 112 6.78 2.14 -6.49
C VAL A 112 7.62 3.34 -6.07
N ALA A 113 8.42 3.87 -6.99
CA ALA A 113 9.26 5.02 -6.70
C ALA A 113 8.46 6.31 -6.75
N LYS A 114 8.75 7.23 -5.85
CA LYS A 114 8.22 8.59 -5.89
C LYS A 114 9.09 9.44 -6.83
N PRO A 115 8.52 10.34 -7.63
CA PRO A 115 7.10 10.67 -7.75
C PRO A 115 6.30 9.57 -8.45
N VAL A 116 5.11 9.30 -7.93
CA VAL A 116 4.30 8.17 -8.39
C VAL A 116 3.58 8.49 -9.70
N ASP A 117 3.74 7.61 -10.68
CA ASP A 117 2.97 7.70 -11.92
C ASP A 117 1.57 7.08 -11.69
N PRO A 118 0.49 7.83 -11.98
CA PRO A 118 -0.86 7.34 -11.70
C PRO A 118 -1.20 6.03 -12.40
N GLY A 119 -0.90 5.94 -13.69
CA GLY A 119 -1.20 4.73 -14.46
C GLY A 119 -0.43 3.52 -13.98
N GLU A 120 0.84 3.72 -13.63
CA GLU A 120 1.68 2.65 -13.09
C GLU A 120 1.15 2.15 -11.76
N LEU A 121 0.76 3.05 -10.87
CA LEU A 121 0.24 2.67 -9.57
C LEU A 121 -1.04 1.85 -9.69
N VAL A 122 -1.99 2.30 -10.52
CA VAL A 122 -3.24 1.58 -10.73
C VAL A 122 -2.98 0.18 -11.31
N ALA A 123 -2.08 0.08 -12.30
CA ALA A 123 -1.74 -1.20 -12.91
C ALA A 123 -1.12 -2.17 -11.91
N ILE A 124 -0.20 -1.69 -11.07
CA ILE A 124 0.46 -2.51 -10.06
C ILE A 124 -0.55 -3.02 -9.03
N VAL A 125 -1.45 -2.15 -8.55
CA VAL A 125 -2.48 -2.55 -7.60
C VAL A 125 -3.38 -3.62 -8.21
N ALA A 126 -3.87 -3.39 -9.42
CA ALA A 126 -4.76 -4.33 -10.09
C ALA A 126 -4.10 -5.70 -10.29
N ASP A 127 -2.85 -5.70 -10.74
CA ASP A 127 -2.10 -6.93 -10.98
C ASP A 127 -1.86 -7.71 -9.69
N LEU A 128 -1.50 -6.99 -8.62
CA LEU A 128 -1.24 -7.62 -7.33
C LEU A 128 -2.49 -8.29 -6.76
N VAL A 129 -3.61 -7.58 -6.81
CA VAL A 129 -4.87 -8.12 -6.31
C VAL A 129 -5.31 -9.33 -7.13
N ALA A 130 -5.19 -9.27 -8.45
CA ALA A 130 -5.55 -10.39 -9.32
C ALA A 130 -4.72 -11.63 -8.99
N PHE A 131 -3.43 -11.44 -8.73
CA PHE A 131 -2.54 -12.54 -8.39
C PHE A 131 -2.89 -13.19 -7.05
N TYR A 132 -3.15 -12.38 -6.02
CA TYR A 132 -3.33 -12.91 -4.66
C TYR A 132 -4.77 -13.28 -4.31
N LYS A 133 -5.75 -12.90 -5.11
CA LYS A 133 -7.16 -13.24 -4.85
C LYS A 133 -7.68 -14.43 -5.67
N ASN A 134 -6.85 -14.96 -6.52
CA ASN A 134 -7.25 -16.15 -7.29
C ASN A 134 -6.81 -17.44 -6.58
#